data_f3c4467a63a4356328031d43d05be3c5
#
_entry.id   f3c4467a63a4356328031d43d05be3c5
#
_cell.length_a   1.000
_cell.length_b   1.000
_cell.length_c   1.000
_cell.angle_alpha   90.00
_cell.angle_beta   90.00
_cell.angle_gamma   90.00
#
_symmetry.space_group_name_H-M   'P 1'
#
loop_
_entity.id
_entity.type
_entity.pdbx_description
1 polymer ?
#
loop_
_entity_poly.entity_id
_entity_poly.type
_entity_poly.pdbx_seq_one_letter_code
_entity_poly.pdbx_strand_id
1 'polypeptide(L)'
;MINYNKKAEPKIVAFGGGTGLSTMLRGLKEYVENITAVVTMADDGGGSGVLRRDMNMLPPGDIRNCILALADTEPLMEDLLQYRFTEGSLKGQCFGNLFLAAMAGISENFEDAVQKMSSVLA
;
A
#
# COMPACT_ATOMS: atom_id res chain seq x y z
N MET A 1 -6.12 15.40 -43.66
CA MET A 1 -6.51 14.70 -42.40
C MET A 1 -5.25 14.46 -41.58
N ILE A 2 -5.09 15.13 -40.46
CA ILE A 2 -3.93 14.98 -39.60
C ILE A 2 -4.23 13.81 -38.64
N ASN A 3 -3.58 12.65 -38.86
CA ASN A 3 -3.61 11.55 -37.91
C ASN A 3 -2.77 11.94 -36.68
N TYR A 4 -3.40 12.41 -35.62
CA TYR A 4 -2.78 12.43 -34.32
C TYR A 4 -2.65 10.97 -33.86
N ASN A 5 -1.46 10.40 -34.03
CA ASN A 5 -1.11 9.19 -33.28
C ASN A 5 -1.16 9.55 -31.80
N LYS A 6 -2.23 9.14 -31.13
CA LYS A 6 -2.32 9.17 -29.68
C LYS A 6 -1.11 8.36 -29.19
N LYS A 7 -0.09 9.02 -28.65
CA LYS A 7 1.04 8.32 -28.01
C LYS A 7 0.41 7.38 -26.98
N ALA A 8 0.73 6.10 -27.09
CA ALA A 8 0.28 5.13 -26.09
C ALA A 8 0.71 5.62 -24.71
N GLU A 9 -0.21 5.57 -23.76
CA GLU A 9 0.08 5.93 -22.39
C GLU A 9 1.27 5.10 -21.85
N PRO A 10 2.27 5.72 -21.20
CA PRO A 10 3.43 4.98 -20.73
C PRO A 10 3.03 4.01 -19.60
N LYS A 11 3.62 2.83 -19.63
CA LYS A 11 3.54 1.86 -18.53
C LYS A 11 4.78 2.03 -17.69
N ILE A 12 4.60 2.34 -16.41
CA ILE A 12 5.71 2.59 -15.49
C ILE A 12 5.80 1.46 -14.48
N VAL A 13 7.01 0.93 -14.30
CA VAL A 13 7.34 0.00 -13.23
C VAL A 13 8.31 0.71 -12.28
N ALA A 14 7.90 0.88 -11.02
CA ALA A 14 8.69 1.57 -10.01
C ALA A 14 9.16 0.57 -8.94
N PHE A 15 10.47 0.56 -8.65
CA PHE A 15 11.08 -0.31 -7.65
C PHE A 15 11.52 0.51 -6.45
N GLY A 16 11.30 -0.02 -5.25
CA GLY A 16 11.81 0.61 -4.04
C GLY A 16 11.17 0.07 -2.78
N GLY A 17 11.40 0.75 -1.68
CA GLY A 17 10.82 0.43 -0.38
C GLY A 17 10.24 1.67 0.27
N GLY A 18 9.33 1.45 1.20
CA GLY A 18 8.83 2.40 2.17
C GLY A 18 8.47 3.79 1.67
N THR A 19 9.00 4.78 2.38
CA THR A 19 8.65 6.19 2.22
C THR A 19 9.05 6.76 0.87
N GLY A 20 10.23 6.41 0.35
CA GLY A 20 10.72 6.95 -0.92
C GLY A 20 9.85 6.54 -2.11
N LEU A 21 9.54 5.26 -2.19
CA LEU A 21 8.68 4.73 -3.27
C LEU A 21 7.26 5.31 -3.16
N SER A 22 6.64 5.30 -2.00
CA SER A 22 5.29 5.82 -1.82
C SER A 22 5.19 7.32 -2.15
N THR A 23 6.19 8.11 -1.79
CA THR A 23 6.25 9.53 -2.15
C THR A 23 6.30 9.73 -3.66
N MET A 24 7.13 8.95 -4.36
CA MET A 24 7.21 8.98 -5.82
C MET A 24 5.89 8.57 -6.48
N LEU A 25 5.24 7.50 -5.98
CA LEU A 25 3.97 7.02 -6.52
C LEU A 25 2.85 8.06 -6.38
N ARG A 26 2.80 8.82 -5.29
CA ARG A 26 1.83 9.93 -5.10
C ARG A 26 1.97 10.99 -6.19
N GLY A 27 3.18 11.28 -6.60
CA GLY A 27 3.44 12.21 -7.70
C GLY A 27 3.12 11.61 -9.07
N LEU A 28 3.54 10.37 -9.31
CA LEU A 28 3.35 9.70 -10.61
C LEU A 28 1.88 9.50 -10.96
N LYS A 29 1.02 9.17 -10.02
CA LYS A 29 -0.40 8.93 -10.30
C LYS A 29 -1.15 10.13 -10.86
N GLU A 30 -0.63 11.35 -10.65
CA GLU A 30 -1.20 12.57 -11.21
C GLU A 30 -0.99 12.68 -12.75
N TYR A 31 -0.05 11.92 -13.29
CA TYR A 31 0.37 12.02 -14.69
C TYR A 31 0.18 10.72 -15.48
N VAL A 32 0.14 9.58 -14.81
CA VAL A 32 0.14 8.24 -15.43
C VAL A 32 -0.85 7.34 -14.70
N GLU A 33 -1.69 6.64 -15.44
CA GLU A 33 -2.64 5.67 -14.87
C GLU A 33 -2.02 4.28 -14.70
N ASN A 34 -1.15 3.87 -15.62
CA ASN A 34 -0.61 2.52 -15.64
C ASN A 34 0.72 2.43 -14.86
N ILE A 35 0.61 2.22 -13.56
CA ILE A 35 1.75 2.14 -12.64
C ILE A 35 1.76 0.77 -11.96
N THR A 36 2.92 0.10 -12.00
CA THR A 36 3.20 -1.10 -11.21
C THR A 36 4.29 -0.79 -10.20
N ALA A 37 4.02 -0.97 -8.93
CA ALA A 37 5.00 -0.82 -7.86
C ALA A 37 5.56 -2.19 -7.45
N VAL A 38 6.90 -2.30 -7.43
CA VAL A 38 7.62 -3.46 -6.91
C VAL A 38 8.27 -3.05 -5.59
N VAL A 39 7.73 -3.56 -4.49
CA VAL A 39 8.02 -3.10 -3.13
C VAL A 39 8.97 -4.07 -2.44
N THR A 40 10.08 -3.57 -1.89
CA THR A 40 10.97 -4.35 -1.04
C THR A 40 10.28 -4.74 0.27
N MET A 41 10.44 -6.00 0.69
CA MET A 41 9.82 -6.57 1.89
C MET A 41 10.86 -6.79 3.00
N ALA A 42 11.79 -5.89 3.15
CA ALA A 42 12.92 -6.02 4.07
C ALA A 42 12.68 -5.46 5.47
N ASP A 43 11.69 -4.55 5.64
CA ASP A 43 11.40 -3.94 6.94
C ASP A 43 10.64 -4.91 7.85
N ASP A 44 11.21 -5.19 9.04
CA ASP A 44 10.62 -6.03 10.07
C ASP A 44 10.57 -5.34 11.46
N GLY A 45 10.77 -4.01 11.48
CA GLY A 45 10.74 -3.21 12.70
C GLY A 45 9.34 -2.76 13.13
N GLY A 46 9.22 -2.28 14.36
CA GLY A 46 8.00 -1.67 14.89
C GLY A 46 6.76 -2.55 14.78
N GLY A 47 5.64 -1.93 14.41
CA GLY A 47 4.35 -2.62 14.23
C GLY A 47 4.36 -3.68 13.15
N SER A 48 5.10 -3.46 12.07
CA SER A 48 5.27 -4.44 10.98
C SER A 48 5.98 -5.71 11.47
N GLY A 49 6.99 -5.55 12.33
CA GLY A 49 7.71 -6.69 12.93
C GLY A 49 6.81 -7.53 13.84
N VAL A 50 5.96 -6.89 14.64
CA VAL A 50 4.98 -7.58 15.50
C VAL A 50 4.01 -8.40 14.67
N LEU A 51 3.37 -7.81 13.67
CA LEU A 51 2.42 -8.51 12.80
C LEU A 51 3.07 -9.65 12.03
N ARG A 52 4.31 -9.47 11.58
CA ARG A 52 5.07 -10.52 10.90
C ARG A 52 5.30 -11.74 11.79
N ARG A 53 5.64 -11.52 13.07
CA ARG A 53 5.88 -12.60 14.02
C ARG A 53 4.58 -13.25 14.48
N ASP A 54 3.60 -12.45 14.87
CA ASP A 54 2.36 -12.93 15.50
C ASP A 54 1.43 -13.58 14.50
N MET A 55 1.38 -13.10 13.27
CA MET A 55 0.47 -13.55 12.23
C MET A 55 1.16 -14.27 11.06
N ASN A 56 2.48 -14.48 11.16
CA ASN A 56 3.29 -15.13 10.12
C ASN A 56 3.04 -14.55 8.72
N MET A 57 2.96 -13.22 8.63
CA MET A 57 2.73 -12.51 7.38
C MET A 57 3.94 -11.68 6.99
N LEU A 58 4.01 -11.29 5.72
CA LEU A 58 5.02 -10.36 5.23
C LEU A 58 4.85 -8.98 5.87
N PRO A 59 5.94 -8.17 6.05
CA PRO A 59 5.84 -6.86 6.65
C PRO A 59 4.85 -5.97 5.90
N PRO A 60 3.77 -5.48 6.53
CA PRO A 60 2.71 -4.78 5.82
C PRO A 60 2.96 -3.30 5.63
N GLY A 61 3.91 -2.70 6.36
CA GLY A 61 4.08 -1.25 6.40
C GLY A 61 4.37 -0.61 5.04
N ASP A 62 5.37 -1.12 4.33
CA ASP A 62 5.77 -0.60 3.03
C ASP A 62 4.71 -0.84 1.96
N ILE A 63 4.11 -2.03 1.96
CA ILE A 63 2.99 -2.38 1.07
C ILE A 63 1.81 -1.44 1.33
N ARG A 64 1.41 -1.24 2.58
CA ARG A 64 0.34 -0.31 2.94
C ARG A 64 0.61 1.09 2.42
N ASN A 65 1.81 1.61 2.62
CA ASN A 65 2.18 2.96 2.17
C ASN A 65 2.05 3.09 0.65
N CYS A 66 2.45 2.09 -0.10
CA CYS A 66 2.33 2.09 -1.55
C CYS A 66 0.88 1.95 -2.02
N ILE A 67 0.08 1.10 -1.38
CA ILE A 67 -1.36 0.98 -1.67
C ILE A 67 -2.06 2.32 -1.46
N LEU A 68 -1.81 2.98 -0.33
CA LEU A 68 -2.39 4.30 -0.03
C LEU A 68 -1.92 5.37 -1.01
N ALA A 69 -0.65 5.34 -1.41
CA ALA A 69 -0.10 6.29 -2.37
C ALA A 69 -0.79 6.20 -3.74
N LEU A 70 -1.17 5.00 -4.16
CA LEU A 70 -1.84 4.75 -5.43
C LEU A 70 -3.36 4.83 -5.35
N ALA A 71 -3.94 4.81 -4.16
CA ALA A 71 -5.38 4.86 -3.96
C ALA A 71 -5.95 6.27 -4.16
N ASP A 72 -7.19 6.35 -4.60
CA ASP A 72 -7.98 7.58 -4.67
C ASP A 72 -8.94 7.66 -3.48
N THR A 73 -8.37 7.60 -2.27
CA THR A 73 -9.15 7.64 -1.04
C THR A 73 -9.52 9.05 -0.62
N GLU A 74 -10.69 9.19 0.01
CA GLU A 74 -11.06 10.41 0.70
C GLU A 74 -10.07 10.71 1.84
N PRO A 75 -9.80 12.00 2.16
CA PRO A 75 -8.82 12.34 3.20
C PRO A 75 -9.10 11.69 4.56
N LEU A 76 -10.35 11.57 4.96
CA LEU A 76 -10.71 10.92 6.22
C LEU A 76 -10.34 9.42 6.24
N MET A 77 -10.52 8.73 5.10
CA MET A 77 -10.13 7.33 4.98
C MET A 77 -8.62 7.17 5.04
N GLU A 78 -7.89 8.08 4.42
CA GLU A 78 -6.43 8.07 4.47
C GLU A 78 -5.93 8.29 5.91
N ASP A 79 -6.49 9.26 6.62
CA ASP A 79 -6.18 9.51 8.02
C ASP A 79 -6.47 8.29 8.90
N LEU A 80 -7.62 7.64 8.69
CA LEU A 80 -8.00 6.44 9.41
C LEU A 80 -6.99 5.29 9.18
N LEU A 81 -6.61 5.04 7.93
CA LEU A 81 -5.68 3.95 7.60
C LEU A 81 -4.25 4.22 8.08
N GLN A 82 -3.90 5.48 8.31
CA GLN A 82 -2.60 5.87 8.88
C GLN A 82 -2.62 6.03 10.40
N TYR A 83 -3.81 5.95 11.02
CA TYR A 83 -3.95 6.11 12.47
C TYR A 83 -3.11 5.08 13.23
N ARG A 84 -2.38 5.55 14.25
CA ARG A 84 -1.64 4.71 15.19
C ARG A 84 -2.30 4.77 16.56
N PHE A 85 -2.51 3.61 17.14
CA PHE A 85 -3.05 3.51 18.50
C PHE A 85 -2.02 4.04 19.50
N THR A 86 -2.48 4.85 20.46
CA THR A 86 -1.62 5.54 21.42
C THR A 86 -1.66 4.90 22.80
N GLU A 87 -2.62 4.00 23.06
CA GLU A 87 -2.87 3.39 24.36
C GLU A 87 -3.25 1.91 24.23
N GLY A 88 -3.14 1.21 25.35
CA GLY A 88 -3.56 -0.19 25.45
C GLY A 88 -2.63 -1.17 24.73
N SER A 89 -3.13 -2.39 24.53
CA SER A 89 -2.38 -3.48 23.90
C SER A 89 -2.06 -3.25 22.43
N LEU A 90 -2.80 -2.38 21.77
CA LEU A 90 -2.57 -2.00 20.38
C LEU A 90 -1.63 -0.82 20.20
N LYS A 91 -1.10 -0.25 21.30
CA LYS A 91 -0.20 0.91 21.24
C LYS A 91 0.93 0.71 20.23
N GLY A 92 1.10 1.69 19.35
CA GLY A 92 2.10 1.67 18.28
C GLY A 92 1.66 0.96 17.01
N GLN A 93 0.55 0.22 17.02
CA GLN A 93 -0.01 -0.42 15.84
C GLN A 93 -0.72 0.61 14.95
N CYS A 94 -0.55 0.45 13.65
CA CYS A 94 -1.25 1.24 12.64
C CYS A 94 -2.52 0.53 12.22
N PHE A 95 -3.66 1.25 12.16
CA PHE A 95 -4.92 0.66 11.75
C PHE A 95 -4.84 0.05 10.33
N GLY A 96 -4.18 0.71 9.39
CA GLY A 96 -4.00 0.17 8.04
C GLY A 96 -3.23 -1.16 7.99
N ASN A 97 -2.27 -1.36 8.89
CA ASN A 97 -1.56 -2.63 9.01
C ASN A 97 -2.49 -3.73 9.55
N LEU A 98 -3.34 -3.40 10.54
CA LEU A 98 -4.34 -4.33 11.07
C LEU A 98 -5.39 -4.66 10.00
N PHE A 99 -5.78 -3.68 9.21
CA PHE A 99 -6.71 -3.87 8.09
C PHE A 99 -6.14 -4.86 7.06
N LEU A 100 -4.88 -4.67 6.67
CA LEU A 100 -4.20 -5.61 5.75
C LEU A 100 -4.05 -7.01 6.38
N ALA A 101 -3.74 -7.09 7.66
CA ALA A 101 -3.67 -8.37 8.39
C ALA A 101 -5.02 -9.09 8.39
N ALA A 102 -6.11 -8.37 8.62
CA ALA A 102 -7.46 -8.92 8.54
C ALA A 102 -7.79 -9.40 7.12
N MET A 103 -7.41 -8.61 6.11
CA MET A 103 -7.56 -8.98 4.71
C MET A 103 -6.78 -10.27 4.38
N ALA A 104 -5.58 -10.42 4.93
CA ALA A 104 -4.79 -11.65 4.80
C ALA A 104 -5.50 -12.86 5.42
N GLY A 105 -6.21 -12.66 6.54
CA GLY A 105 -6.97 -13.72 7.20
C GLY A 105 -8.14 -14.27 6.39
N ILE A 106 -8.71 -13.49 5.49
CA ILE A 106 -9.82 -13.91 4.61
C ILE A 106 -9.39 -14.19 3.17
N SER A 107 -8.09 -14.17 2.90
CA SER A 107 -7.52 -14.33 1.57
C SER A 107 -6.76 -15.65 1.46
N GLU A 108 -6.56 -16.13 0.24
CA GLU A 108 -5.82 -17.37 -0.02
C GLU A 108 -4.32 -17.23 0.25
N ASN A 109 -3.77 -16.02 -0.02
CA ASN A 109 -2.38 -15.69 0.19
C ASN A 109 -2.22 -14.18 0.37
N PHE A 110 -1.00 -13.72 0.66
CA PHE A 110 -0.73 -12.30 0.90
C PHE A 110 -0.96 -11.44 -0.34
N GLU A 111 -0.63 -11.93 -1.52
CA GLU A 111 -0.88 -11.22 -2.78
C GLU A 111 -2.37 -10.97 -3.01
N ASP A 112 -3.19 -11.98 -2.77
CA ASP A 112 -4.66 -11.86 -2.82
C ASP A 112 -5.17 -10.83 -1.82
N ALA A 113 -4.61 -10.79 -0.62
CA ALA A 113 -4.94 -9.78 0.40
C ALA A 113 -4.61 -8.36 -0.08
N VAL A 114 -3.46 -8.16 -0.70
CA VAL A 114 -3.04 -6.87 -1.27
C VAL A 114 -4.01 -6.43 -2.38
N GLN A 115 -4.38 -7.34 -3.27
CA GLN A 115 -5.34 -7.05 -4.34
C GLN A 115 -6.72 -6.67 -3.79
N LYS A 116 -7.20 -7.40 -2.79
CA LYS A 116 -8.49 -7.11 -2.13
C LYS A 116 -8.46 -5.77 -1.43
N MET A 117 -7.40 -5.45 -0.71
CA MET A 117 -7.25 -4.13 -0.08
C MET A 117 -7.24 -3.02 -1.13
N SER A 118 -6.50 -3.19 -2.21
CA SER A 118 -6.47 -2.23 -3.32
C SER A 118 -7.86 -2.01 -3.93
N SER A 119 -8.64 -3.08 -4.09
CA SER A 119 -10.02 -2.99 -4.61
C SER A 119 -10.95 -2.20 -3.68
N VAL A 120 -10.81 -2.37 -2.38
CA VAL A 120 -11.63 -1.65 -1.39
C VAL A 120 -11.28 -0.16 -1.37
N LEU A 121 -10.03 0.19 -1.64
CA LEU A 121 -9.51 1.56 -1.59
C LEU A 121 -9.48 2.27 -2.95
N ALA A 122 -9.81 1.57 -3.99
CA ALA A 122 -9.79 2.13 -5.35
C ALA A 122 -10.95 3.11 -5.60
#